data_f533861c597f4b37a9aa6f7ca36912b0
#
_entry.id   f533861c597f4b37a9aa6f7ca36912b0
#
_cell.length_a   1.000
_cell.length_b   1.000
_cell.length_c   1.000
_cell.angle_alpha   90.00
_cell.angle_beta   90.00
_cell.angle_gamma   90.00
#
_symmetry.space_group_name_H-M   'P 1'
#
loop_
_entity.id
_entity.type
_entity.pdbx_description
1 polymer ?
#
loop_
_entity_poly.entity_id
_entity_poly.type
_entity_poly.pdbx_seq_one_letter_code
_entity_poly.pdbx_strand_id
1 'polypeptide(L)'
;MKTQRIFPGIVLIGFGLYFFLEHSQIEIFPDFYSWPTLLCIVGAAFLIQAYSGNEFESILPGVILLGFGAHFHIVKNLEIWPDNIGIFILIISLGFILRARKTNTGMFHGLILLIISVLFLFYDKITTSFGLVETSTANIERFWPFALMAIGIYFLVRKK
;
A
#
# COMPACT_ATOMS: atom_id res chain seq x y z
N MET A 1 -17.05 6.57 22.05
CA MET A 1 -16.01 5.97 22.92
C MET A 1 -15.78 4.45 22.71
N LYS A 2 -16.76 3.66 22.25
CA LYS A 2 -16.54 2.19 21.98
C LYS A 2 -15.66 1.94 20.76
N THR A 3 -15.73 2.78 19.75
CA THR A 3 -15.04 2.63 18.45
C THR A 3 -13.52 2.76 18.57
N GLN A 4 -13.02 3.64 19.42
CA GLN A 4 -11.58 3.87 19.62
C GLN A 4 -10.81 2.69 20.24
N ARG A 5 -11.50 1.67 20.74
CA ARG A 5 -10.89 0.47 21.35
C ARG A 5 -10.76 -0.70 20.38
N ILE A 6 -11.40 -0.63 19.21
CA ILE A 6 -11.40 -1.74 18.23
C ILE A 6 -9.99 -1.96 17.70
N PHE A 7 -9.35 -0.91 17.17
CA PHE A 7 -8.01 -1.00 16.60
C PHE A 7 -6.98 -1.57 17.57
N PRO A 8 -6.75 -0.96 18.76
CA PRO A 8 -5.74 -1.49 19.69
C PRO A 8 -6.07 -2.91 20.18
N GLY A 9 -7.35 -3.23 20.34
CA GLY A 9 -7.76 -4.58 20.75
C GLY A 9 -7.37 -5.63 19.69
N ILE A 10 -7.63 -5.35 18.41
CA ILE A 10 -7.31 -6.27 17.32
C ILE A 10 -5.79 -6.38 17.12
N VAL A 11 -5.05 -5.27 17.22
CA VAL A 11 -3.58 -5.29 17.13
C VAL A 11 -2.99 -6.14 18.23
N LEU A 12 -3.44 -5.98 19.48
CA LEU A 12 -2.95 -6.76 20.60
C LEU A 12 -3.26 -8.26 20.46
N ILE A 13 -4.47 -8.60 20.02
CA ILE A 13 -4.85 -10.01 19.77
C ILE A 13 -4.02 -10.57 18.61
N GLY A 14 -3.88 -9.82 17.52
CA GLY A 14 -3.12 -10.24 16.34
C GLY A 14 -1.65 -10.47 16.65
N PHE A 15 -1.00 -9.55 17.37
CA PHE A 15 0.39 -9.70 17.78
C PHE A 15 0.55 -10.81 18.82
N GLY A 16 -0.38 -10.91 19.78
CA GLY A 16 -0.38 -11.99 20.76
C GLY A 16 -0.45 -13.35 20.10
N LEU A 17 -1.35 -13.51 19.11
CA LEU A 17 -1.47 -14.75 18.34
C LEU A 17 -0.21 -15.01 17.49
N TYR A 18 0.33 -13.98 16.83
CA TYR A 18 1.56 -14.09 16.04
C TYR A 18 2.71 -14.63 16.90
N PHE A 19 3.03 -14.00 18.03
CA PHE A 19 4.11 -14.44 18.91
C PHE A 19 3.83 -15.77 19.60
N PHE A 20 2.57 -16.08 19.90
CA PHE A 20 2.19 -17.38 20.43
C PHE A 20 2.48 -18.51 19.42
N LEU A 21 2.09 -18.33 18.18
CA LEU A 21 2.34 -19.30 17.11
C LEU A 21 3.83 -19.45 16.82
N GLU A 22 4.58 -18.34 16.77
CA GLU A 22 6.03 -18.33 16.61
C GLU A 22 6.72 -19.12 17.73
N HIS A 23 6.35 -18.85 18.98
CA HIS A 23 6.90 -19.58 20.14
C HIS A 23 6.53 -21.06 20.15
N SER A 24 5.35 -21.40 19.64
CA SER A 24 4.89 -22.79 19.50
C SER A 24 5.51 -23.53 18.33
N GLN A 25 6.38 -22.88 17.54
CA GLN A 25 7.03 -23.41 16.33
C GLN A 25 6.06 -23.99 15.29
N ILE A 26 4.84 -23.44 15.24
CA ILE A 26 3.83 -23.83 14.26
C ILE A 26 4.11 -23.08 12.95
N GLU A 27 4.61 -23.78 11.95
CA GLU A 27 4.84 -23.21 10.62
C GLU A 27 3.53 -23.17 9.82
N ILE A 28 3.05 -21.97 9.46
CA ILE A 28 1.83 -21.77 8.66
C ILE A 28 2.18 -21.80 7.17
N PHE A 29 3.19 -21.03 6.78
CA PHE A 29 3.82 -21.04 5.47
C PHE A 29 5.24 -20.45 5.59
N PRO A 30 6.13 -20.68 4.61
CA PRO A 30 7.50 -20.16 4.63
C PRO A 30 7.51 -18.63 4.86
N ASP A 31 8.38 -18.17 5.76
CA ASP A 31 8.54 -16.74 6.09
C ASP A 31 7.30 -16.04 6.67
N PHE A 32 6.33 -16.80 7.21
CA PHE A 32 5.19 -16.20 7.91
C PHE A 32 5.64 -15.30 9.06
N TYR A 33 6.62 -15.73 9.84
CA TYR A 33 7.17 -14.97 10.98
C TYR A 33 8.17 -13.91 10.50
N SER A 34 7.65 -12.94 9.78
CA SER A 34 8.44 -11.85 9.22
C SER A 34 7.66 -10.51 9.29
N TRP A 35 8.34 -9.41 9.10
CA TRP A 35 7.75 -8.07 9.21
C TRP A 35 6.53 -7.80 8.30
N PRO A 36 6.40 -8.38 7.08
CA PRO A 36 5.20 -8.21 6.28
C PRO A 36 3.92 -8.74 6.94
N THR A 37 4.00 -9.83 7.71
CA THR A 37 2.86 -10.33 8.49
C THR A 37 2.39 -9.32 9.53
N LEU A 38 3.33 -8.60 10.18
CA LEU A 38 2.98 -7.55 11.13
C LEU A 38 2.24 -6.39 10.45
N LEU A 39 2.64 -6.03 9.22
CA LEU A 39 1.89 -5.06 8.41
C LEU A 39 0.49 -5.56 8.08
N CYS A 40 0.35 -6.84 7.72
CA CYS A 40 -0.97 -7.43 7.46
C CYS A 40 -1.88 -7.37 8.70
N ILE A 41 -1.35 -7.68 9.89
CA ILE A 41 -2.11 -7.61 11.15
C ILE A 41 -2.59 -6.19 11.41
N VAL A 42 -1.71 -5.19 11.32
CA VAL A 42 -2.06 -3.79 11.54
C VAL A 42 -3.02 -3.28 10.46
N GLY A 43 -2.80 -3.64 9.20
CA GLY A 43 -3.69 -3.30 8.08
C GLY A 43 -5.09 -3.87 8.27
N ALA A 44 -5.18 -5.15 8.67
CA ALA A 44 -6.45 -5.80 8.98
C ALA A 44 -7.16 -5.11 10.15
N ALA A 45 -6.43 -4.72 11.20
CA ALA A 45 -6.98 -4.00 12.35
C ALA A 45 -7.62 -2.65 11.93
N PHE A 46 -6.95 -1.89 11.04
CA PHE A 46 -7.51 -0.67 10.46
C PHE A 46 -8.78 -0.92 9.66
N LEU A 47 -8.80 -1.97 8.83
CA LEU A 47 -9.98 -2.32 8.04
C LEU A 47 -11.15 -2.75 8.94
N ILE A 48 -10.89 -3.55 9.96
CA ILE A 48 -11.92 -3.95 10.91
C ILE A 48 -12.46 -2.72 11.66
N GLN A 49 -11.60 -1.81 12.10
CA GLN A 49 -12.04 -0.55 12.71
C GLN A 49 -12.89 0.27 11.72
N ALA A 50 -12.46 0.37 10.47
CA ALA A 50 -13.17 1.12 9.45
C ALA A 50 -14.62 0.63 9.25
N TYR A 51 -14.78 -0.69 9.11
CA TYR A 51 -16.10 -1.27 8.82
C TYR A 51 -16.95 -1.54 10.06
N SER A 52 -16.35 -2.01 11.16
CA SER A 52 -17.08 -2.28 12.40
C SER A 52 -17.31 -1.03 13.24
N GLY A 53 -16.37 -0.05 13.14
CA GLY A 53 -16.44 1.22 13.87
C GLY A 53 -17.06 2.36 13.08
N ASN A 54 -17.36 2.17 11.78
CA ASN A 54 -17.79 3.23 10.86
C ASN A 54 -16.79 4.39 10.74
N GLU A 55 -15.48 4.12 10.97
CA GLU A 55 -14.41 5.09 10.82
C GLU A 55 -13.75 4.93 9.44
N PHE A 56 -14.47 5.33 8.40
CA PHE A 56 -14.07 5.07 7.01
C PHE A 56 -12.75 5.73 6.58
N GLU A 57 -12.25 6.69 7.34
CA GLU A 57 -10.91 7.25 7.15
C GLU A 57 -9.79 6.19 7.35
N SER A 58 -10.05 5.19 8.18
CA SER A 58 -9.13 4.08 8.45
C SER A 58 -9.02 3.09 7.27
N ILE A 59 -9.88 3.17 6.25
CA ILE A 59 -9.80 2.33 5.05
C ILE A 59 -8.47 2.54 4.33
N LEU A 60 -8.07 3.78 4.14
CA LEU A 60 -6.85 4.10 3.38
C LEU A 60 -5.59 3.48 4.00
N PRO A 61 -5.24 3.76 5.28
CA PRO A 61 -4.08 3.13 5.90
C PRO A 61 -4.24 1.60 6.01
N GLY A 62 -5.45 1.10 6.21
CA GLY A 62 -5.72 -0.33 6.27
C GLY A 62 -5.40 -1.06 4.96
N VAL A 63 -5.85 -0.51 3.82
CA VAL A 63 -5.58 -1.07 2.49
C VAL A 63 -4.10 -0.99 2.15
N ILE A 64 -3.43 0.13 2.47
CA ILE A 64 -2.01 0.31 2.19
C ILE A 64 -1.18 -0.72 2.97
N LEU A 65 -1.38 -0.82 4.28
CA LEU A 65 -0.58 -1.73 5.12
C LEU A 65 -0.85 -3.19 4.79
N LEU A 66 -2.12 -3.57 4.63
CA LEU A 66 -2.48 -4.94 4.25
C LEU A 66 -1.96 -5.28 2.85
N GLY A 67 -2.11 -4.35 1.90
CA GLY A 67 -1.65 -4.54 0.52
C GLY A 67 -0.13 -4.64 0.43
N PHE A 68 0.62 -3.82 1.15
CA PHE A 68 2.09 -3.90 1.19
C PHE A 68 2.55 -5.20 1.87
N GLY A 69 1.96 -5.56 3.02
CA GLY A 69 2.28 -6.81 3.68
C GLY A 69 2.03 -8.02 2.77
N ALA A 70 0.89 -8.07 2.09
CA ALA A 70 0.56 -9.12 1.12
C ALA A 70 1.52 -9.10 -0.08
N HIS A 71 1.83 -7.91 -0.63
CA HIS A 71 2.76 -7.76 -1.75
C HIS A 71 4.14 -8.34 -1.43
N PHE A 72 4.72 -8.00 -0.28
CA PHE A 72 6.03 -8.51 0.11
C PHE A 72 6.04 -10.02 0.33
N HIS A 73 4.97 -10.62 0.83
CA HIS A 73 4.85 -12.07 0.90
C HIS A 73 4.75 -12.72 -0.48
N ILE A 74 3.96 -12.11 -1.38
CA ILE A 74 3.75 -12.64 -2.73
C ILE A 74 5.03 -12.55 -3.55
N VAL A 75 5.72 -11.41 -3.56
CA VAL A 75 6.98 -11.21 -4.29
C VAL A 75 8.03 -12.23 -3.86
N LYS A 76 8.12 -12.52 -2.56
CA LYS A 76 9.11 -13.45 -2.04
C LYS A 76 8.85 -14.91 -2.45
N ASN A 77 7.58 -15.28 -2.61
CA ASN A 77 7.15 -16.65 -2.86
C ASN A 77 6.78 -16.94 -4.32
N LEU A 78 6.47 -15.90 -5.11
CA LEU A 78 6.01 -16.05 -6.50
C LEU A 78 6.90 -15.21 -7.43
N GLU A 79 7.77 -15.88 -8.18
CA GLU A 79 8.67 -15.25 -9.17
C GLU A 79 7.93 -14.53 -10.31
N ILE A 80 6.66 -14.88 -10.54
CA ILE A 80 5.83 -14.28 -11.61
C ILE A 80 5.20 -12.96 -11.23
N TRP A 81 5.26 -12.56 -9.94
CA TRP A 81 4.64 -11.32 -9.46
C TRP A 81 5.57 -10.12 -9.72
N PRO A 82 5.09 -9.08 -10.40
CA PRO A 82 5.94 -7.92 -10.71
C PRO A 82 6.32 -7.16 -9.43
N ASP A 83 7.62 -6.95 -9.25
CA ASP A 83 8.17 -6.12 -8.18
C ASP A 83 8.59 -4.77 -8.77
N ASN A 84 7.62 -3.90 -9.00
CA ASN A 84 7.86 -2.56 -9.52
C ASN A 84 7.01 -1.50 -8.78
N ILE A 85 7.40 -0.25 -8.92
CA ILE A 85 6.73 0.90 -8.27
C ILE A 85 5.23 0.98 -8.61
N GLY A 86 4.81 0.46 -9.76
CA GLY A 86 3.43 0.46 -10.21
C GLY A 86 2.49 -0.29 -9.26
N ILE A 87 2.96 -1.40 -8.64
CA ILE A 87 2.19 -2.16 -7.65
C ILE A 87 1.92 -1.33 -6.39
N PHE A 88 2.92 -0.61 -5.90
CA PHE A 88 2.75 0.24 -4.71
C PHE A 88 1.74 1.36 -4.98
N ILE A 89 1.83 2.02 -6.15
CA ILE A 89 0.87 3.04 -6.56
C ILE A 89 -0.53 2.43 -6.73
N LEU A 90 -0.63 1.21 -7.27
CA LEU A 90 -1.90 0.49 -7.41
C LEU A 90 -2.57 0.26 -6.06
N ILE A 91 -1.83 -0.23 -5.07
CA ILE A 91 -2.35 -0.47 -3.72
C ILE A 91 -2.85 0.83 -3.09
N ILE A 92 -2.08 1.92 -3.20
CA ILE A 92 -2.48 3.24 -2.70
C ILE A 92 -3.74 3.73 -3.41
N SER A 93 -3.80 3.60 -4.74
CA SER A 93 -4.97 3.94 -5.55
C SER A 93 -6.22 3.19 -5.09
N LEU A 94 -6.09 1.88 -4.87
CA LEU A 94 -7.18 1.05 -4.36
C LEU A 94 -7.67 1.55 -3.00
N GLY A 95 -6.76 1.94 -2.10
CA GLY A 95 -7.10 2.53 -0.81
C GLY A 95 -7.96 3.79 -0.95
N PHE A 96 -7.57 4.70 -1.85
CA PHE A 96 -8.35 5.91 -2.14
C PHE A 96 -9.72 5.60 -2.73
N ILE A 97 -9.81 4.68 -3.68
CA ILE A 97 -11.07 4.29 -4.31
C ILE A 97 -12.03 3.63 -3.31
N LEU A 98 -11.54 2.70 -2.48
CA LEU A 98 -12.36 2.03 -1.47
C LEU A 98 -12.84 3.00 -0.40
N ARG A 99 -11.97 3.89 0.07
CA ARG A 99 -12.36 4.97 1.00
C ARG A 99 -13.39 5.88 0.35
N ALA A 100 -13.16 6.32 -0.88
CA ALA A 100 -14.06 7.24 -1.58
C ALA A 100 -15.48 6.66 -1.77
N ARG A 101 -15.61 5.35 -1.94
CA ARG A 101 -16.94 4.68 -2.00
C ARG A 101 -17.74 4.79 -0.70
N LYS A 102 -17.07 5.02 0.43
CA LYS A 102 -17.71 5.15 1.75
C LYS A 102 -17.86 6.60 2.18
N THR A 103 -16.92 7.48 1.79
CA THR A 103 -16.88 8.89 2.23
C THR A 103 -17.36 9.87 1.16
N ASN A 104 -17.60 9.40 -0.07
CA ASN A 104 -17.88 10.21 -1.27
C ASN A 104 -16.81 11.27 -1.57
N THR A 105 -15.59 11.11 -1.03
CA THR A 105 -14.47 12.05 -1.21
C THR A 105 -13.22 11.31 -1.65
N GLY A 106 -12.44 11.91 -2.57
CA GLY A 106 -11.14 11.36 -3.00
C GLY A 106 -11.19 10.39 -4.19
N MET A 107 -12.34 10.14 -4.81
CA MET A 107 -12.45 9.26 -5.98
C MET A 107 -11.55 9.73 -7.13
N PHE A 108 -11.48 11.04 -7.37
CA PHE A 108 -10.64 11.61 -8.42
C PHE A 108 -9.15 11.30 -8.20
N HIS A 109 -8.66 11.43 -6.97
CA HIS A 109 -7.27 11.10 -6.63
C HIS A 109 -6.98 9.60 -6.83
N GLY A 110 -7.92 8.74 -6.42
CA GLY A 110 -7.81 7.30 -6.63
C GLY A 110 -7.72 6.93 -8.11
N LEU A 111 -8.57 7.54 -8.96
CA LEU A 111 -8.57 7.28 -10.41
C LEU A 111 -7.29 7.76 -11.09
N ILE A 112 -6.78 8.93 -10.73
CA ILE A 112 -5.50 9.42 -11.27
C ILE A 112 -4.36 8.47 -10.89
N LEU A 113 -4.27 8.06 -9.63
CA LEU A 113 -3.25 7.11 -9.18
C LEU A 113 -3.40 5.75 -9.87
N LEU A 114 -4.63 5.31 -10.15
CA LEU A 114 -4.88 4.09 -10.91
C LEU A 114 -4.30 4.17 -12.32
N ILE A 115 -4.56 5.26 -13.03
CA ILE A 115 -4.02 5.49 -14.38
C ILE A 115 -2.48 5.49 -14.33
N ILE A 116 -1.89 6.21 -13.38
CA ILE A 116 -0.44 6.26 -13.20
C ILE A 116 0.12 4.86 -12.92
N SER A 117 -0.51 4.08 -12.05
CA SER A 117 -0.05 2.72 -11.71
C SER A 117 -0.08 1.81 -12.93
N VAL A 118 -1.14 1.87 -13.75
CA VAL A 118 -1.25 1.09 -14.99
C VAL A 118 -0.15 1.46 -15.98
N LEU A 119 0.14 2.75 -16.14
CA LEU A 119 1.25 3.21 -17.00
C LEU A 119 2.59 2.66 -16.52
N PHE A 120 2.86 2.66 -15.20
CA PHE A 120 4.10 2.09 -14.65
C PHE A 120 4.16 0.56 -14.80
N LEU A 121 3.05 -0.14 -14.59
CA LEU A 121 2.98 -1.61 -14.72
C LEU A 121 3.21 -2.08 -16.16
N PHE A 122 2.74 -1.33 -17.14
CA PHE A 122 2.85 -1.67 -18.56
C PHE A 122 3.92 -0.87 -19.28
N TYR A 123 4.75 -0.12 -18.56
CA TYR A 123 5.75 0.79 -19.15
C TYR A 123 6.65 0.07 -20.15
N ASP A 124 7.23 -1.08 -19.78
CA ASP A 124 8.12 -1.84 -20.66
C ASP A 124 7.41 -2.34 -21.93
N LYS A 125 6.15 -2.77 -21.81
CA LYS A 125 5.35 -3.19 -22.97
C LYS A 125 5.01 -2.01 -23.88
N ILE A 126 4.71 -0.86 -23.29
CA ILE A 126 4.37 0.37 -24.03
C ILE A 126 5.60 0.87 -24.78
N THR A 127 6.75 0.98 -24.13
CA THR A 127 7.98 1.46 -24.74
C THR A 127 8.46 0.55 -25.86
N THR A 128 8.41 -0.78 -25.65
CA THR A 128 8.76 -1.77 -26.68
C THR A 128 7.82 -1.71 -27.88
N SER A 129 6.50 -1.53 -27.65
CA SER A 129 5.51 -1.50 -28.74
C SER A 129 5.56 -0.23 -29.56
N PHE A 130 5.94 0.90 -28.97
CA PHE A 130 6.04 2.18 -29.67
C PHE A 130 7.43 2.50 -30.22
N GLY A 131 8.41 1.60 -30.05
CA GLY A 131 9.79 1.80 -30.51
C GLY A 131 10.48 3.02 -29.87
N LEU A 132 9.98 3.49 -28.73
CA LEU A 132 10.54 4.62 -28.00
C LEU A 132 11.75 4.12 -27.19
N VAL A 133 12.90 4.22 -27.83
CA VAL A 133 14.21 3.72 -27.41
C VAL A 133 14.69 4.35 -26.10
N GLU A 134 15.18 3.51 -25.22
CA GLU A 134 16.29 3.50 -24.23
C GLU A 134 16.92 4.82 -23.69
N THR A 135 16.69 5.97 -24.25
CA THR A 135 17.44 7.18 -23.87
C THR A 135 16.78 8.04 -22.77
N SER A 136 15.51 7.81 -22.45
CA SER A 136 14.77 8.71 -21.56
C SER A 136 14.63 8.23 -20.11
N THR A 137 14.75 6.93 -19.84
CA THR A 137 14.48 6.35 -18.53
C THR A 137 15.52 6.69 -17.47
N ALA A 138 16.81 6.64 -17.85
CA ALA A 138 17.91 6.94 -16.92
C ALA A 138 17.88 8.38 -16.38
N ASN A 139 17.32 9.31 -17.16
CA ASN A 139 17.19 10.70 -16.74
C ASN A 139 16.00 10.92 -15.80
N ILE A 140 14.86 10.26 -16.06
CA ILE A 140 13.67 10.38 -15.21
C ILE A 140 13.93 9.77 -13.83
N GLU A 141 14.56 8.60 -13.77
CA GLU A 141 14.96 7.94 -12.53
C GLU A 141 15.94 8.77 -11.70
N ARG A 142 16.73 9.61 -12.33
CA ARG A 142 17.69 10.48 -11.63
C ARG A 142 17.04 11.75 -11.06
N PHE A 143 15.97 12.25 -11.68
CA PHE A 143 15.39 13.56 -11.33
C PHE A 143 14.11 13.47 -10.46
N TRP A 144 13.43 12.33 -10.38
CA TRP A 144 12.19 12.22 -9.59
C TRP A 144 12.36 12.52 -8.09
N PRO A 145 13.51 12.17 -7.41
CA PRO A 145 13.67 12.53 -6.01
C PRO A 145 13.71 14.05 -5.78
N PHE A 146 14.32 14.77 -6.71
CA PHE A 146 14.35 16.25 -6.65
C PHE A 146 12.95 16.85 -6.86
N ALA A 147 12.13 16.26 -7.72
CA ALA A 147 10.74 16.69 -7.90
C ALA A 147 9.92 16.50 -6.61
N LEU A 148 10.07 15.36 -5.91
CA LEU A 148 9.42 15.14 -4.63
C LEU A 148 9.90 16.12 -3.55
N MET A 149 11.19 16.38 -3.47
CA MET A 149 11.72 17.38 -2.54
C MET A 149 11.16 18.78 -2.82
N ALA A 150 11.12 19.19 -4.08
CA ALA A 150 10.54 20.49 -4.47
C ALA A 150 9.06 20.61 -4.11
N ILE A 151 8.27 19.56 -4.36
CA ILE A 151 6.85 19.50 -3.98
C ILE A 151 6.70 19.56 -2.46
N GLY A 152 7.50 18.80 -1.72
CA GLY A 152 7.49 18.83 -0.25
C GLY A 152 7.80 20.21 0.31
N ILE A 153 8.84 20.85 -0.19
CA ILE A 153 9.22 22.23 0.19
C ILE A 153 8.09 23.22 -0.16
N TYR A 154 7.48 23.10 -1.35
CA TYR A 154 6.35 23.93 -1.76
C TYR A 154 5.18 23.84 -0.77
N PHE A 155 4.82 22.63 -0.32
CA PHE A 155 3.75 22.46 0.68
C PHE A 155 4.13 23.03 2.05
N LEU A 156 5.39 22.95 2.47
CA LEU A 156 5.85 23.51 3.74
C LEU A 156 5.89 25.04 3.74
N VAL A 157 6.26 25.65 2.60
CA VAL A 157 6.37 27.12 2.46
C VAL A 157 5.01 27.77 2.24
N ARG A 158 4.06 27.09 1.60
CA ARG A 158 2.72 27.58 1.35
C ARG A 158 1.86 27.50 2.64
N LYS A 159 2.21 28.32 3.65
CA LYS A 159 1.31 28.62 4.75
C LYS A 159 0.11 29.40 4.19
N LYS A 160 -1.11 28.88 4.42
CA LYS A 160 -2.33 29.69 4.41
C LYS A 160 -2.37 30.57 5.63
#